data_dcdc47ecaf0073e9040a86db4ec0737c
#
_entry.id   dcdc47ecaf0073e9040a86db4ec0737c
#
_cell.length_a   1.000
_cell.length_b   1.000
_cell.length_c   1.000
_cell.angle_alpha   90.00
_cell.angle_beta   90.00
_cell.angle_gamma   90.00
#
_symmetry.space_group_name_H-M   'P 1'
#
loop_
_entity.id
_entity.type
_entity.pdbx_description
1 polymer ?
#
loop_
_entity_poly.entity_id
_entity_poly.type
_entity_poly.pdbx_seq_one_letter_code
_entity_poly.pdbx_strand_id
1 'polypeptide(L)'
;MKLKISSIFLLVAVVALSAFKNPTKPVTYTVDASKSTITWVGKKVTGSHNGTITLKSGTLNVNGKNVTGGGFIIDMTSIKDADGSAKLEGHLKADDFFGAEKFPTSNFVITKVAGSGANVTVTGNLTIKGITKPLTFPATVAVNADGTITATAAKIVVDRTKYDIKYGSKSFFESIGDKAIYDEFELAVKLVAKK
;
A
#
# COMPACT_ATOMS: atom_id res chain seq x y z
N MET A 1 -46.82 63.19 -38.18
CA MET A 1 -46.41 62.90 -36.77
C MET A 1 -45.96 61.49 -36.71
N LYS A 2 -44.64 61.21 -36.66
CA LYS A 2 -44.07 59.88 -36.72
C LYS A 2 -43.61 59.54 -35.32
N LEU A 3 -44.23 58.47 -34.68
CA LEU A 3 -43.85 57.92 -33.39
C LEU A 3 -42.66 57.02 -33.58
N LYS A 4 -41.54 57.31 -32.88
CA LYS A 4 -40.38 56.48 -32.81
C LYS A 4 -40.51 55.53 -31.57
N ILE A 5 -40.66 54.26 -31.83
CA ILE A 5 -40.66 53.25 -30.79
C ILE A 5 -39.17 52.85 -30.50
N SER A 6 -38.68 53.23 -29.30
CA SER A 6 -37.36 52.88 -28.84
C SER A 6 -37.43 51.51 -28.15
N SER A 7 -36.83 50.50 -28.78
CA SER A 7 -36.68 49.13 -28.17
C SER A 7 -35.57 49.17 -27.14
N ILE A 8 -35.93 48.98 -25.88
CA ILE A 8 -35.01 48.78 -24.77
C ILE A 8 -34.71 47.29 -24.72
N PHE A 9 -33.49 46.90 -25.13
CA PHE A 9 -32.96 45.53 -24.91
C PHE A 9 -32.54 45.41 -23.45
N LEU A 10 -33.29 44.62 -22.65
CA LEU A 10 -32.94 44.25 -21.30
C LEU A 10 -31.95 43.10 -21.35
N LEU A 11 -30.65 43.38 -21.13
CA LEU A 11 -29.58 42.41 -21.05
C LEU A 11 -29.65 41.72 -19.68
N VAL A 12 -30.23 40.49 -19.60
CA VAL A 12 -30.22 39.68 -18.39
C VAL A 12 -28.85 38.99 -18.32
N ALA A 13 -27.95 39.50 -17.47
CA ALA A 13 -26.70 38.86 -17.15
C ALA A 13 -26.98 37.71 -16.18
N VAL A 14 -26.95 36.46 -16.69
CA VAL A 14 -26.97 35.26 -15.87
C VAL A 14 -25.58 35.10 -15.25
N VAL A 15 -25.41 35.50 -13.99
CA VAL A 15 -24.23 35.24 -13.21
C VAL A 15 -24.28 33.76 -12.77
N ALA A 16 -23.57 32.88 -13.48
CA ALA A 16 -23.37 31.51 -13.05
C ALA A 16 -22.49 31.54 -11.79
N LEU A 17 -23.10 31.41 -10.60
CA LEU A 17 -22.37 31.13 -9.37
C LEU A 17 -21.77 29.72 -9.47
N SER A 18 -20.54 29.64 -9.92
CA SER A 18 -19.70 28.46 -9.77
C SER A 18 -19.46 28.26 -8.28
N ALA A 19 -20.19 27.36 -7.67
CA ALA A 19 -19.95 26.95 -6.29
C ALA A 19 -18.55 26.31 -6.24
N PHE A 20 -17.52 27.08 -5.92
CA PHE A 20 -16.22 26.58 -5.56
C PHE A 20 -16.39 25.74 -4.29
N LYS A 21 -16.45 24.41 -4.45
CA LYS A 21 -16.31 23.49 -3.31
C LYS A 21 -14.93 23.76 -2.71
N ASN A 22 -14.87 24.36 -1.54
CA ASN A 22 -13.63 24.49 -0.79
C ASN A 22 -13.01 23.10 -0.67
N PRO A 23 -11.73 22.92 -1.02
CA PRO A 23 -11.07 21.64 -0.85
C PRO A 23 -11.10 21.28 0.64
N THR A 24 -11.81 20.21 0.96
CA THR A 24 -11.83 19.69 2.34
C THR A 24 -10.43 19.19 2.68
N LYS A 25 -9.89 19.61 3.84
CA LYS A 25 -8.59 19.10 4.31
C LYS A 25 -8.71 17.59 4.51
N PRO A 26 -7.70 16.80 4.08
CA PRO A 26 -7.64 15.39 4.38
C PRO A 26 -7.68 15.17 5.90
N VAL A 27 -8.42 14.16 6.32
CA VAL A 27 -8.48 13.69 7.70
C VAL A 27 -7.57 12.49 7.83
N THR A 28 -6.74 12.47 8.87
CA THR A 28 -5.85 11.34 9.14
C THR A 28 -6.59 10.30 10.00
N TYR A 29 -6.57 9.07 9.52
CA TYR A 29 -7.02 7.87 10.24
C TYR A 29 -5.81 7.11 10.73
N THR A 30 -5.84 6.66 11.99
CA THR A 30 -4.81 5.81 12.58
C THR A 30 -5.14 4.35 12.29
N VAL A 31 -4.19 3.59 11.78
CA VAL A 31 -4.37 2.15 11.52
C VAL A 31 -4.29 1.39 12.84
N ASP A 32 -5.29 0.56 13.08
CA ASP A 32 -5.34 -0.35 14.23
C ASP A 32 -4.53 -1.61 13.88
N ALA A 33 -3.31 -1.70 14.38
CA ALA A 33 -2.40 -2.81 14.10
C ALA A 33 -2.97 -4.15 14.59
N SER A 34 -3.76 -4.17 15.68
CA SER A 34 -4.35 -5.40 16.22
C SER A 34 -5.48 -5.98 15.36
N LYS A 35 -6.11 -5.15 14.53
CA LYS A 35 -7.18 -5.52 13.58
C LYS A 35 -6.70 -5.62 12.13
N SER A 36 -5.42 -5.32 11.91
CA SER A 36 -4.78 -5.35 10.59
C SER A 36 -3.94 -6.61 10.45
N THR A 37 -3.85 -7.13 9.22
CA THR A 37 -3.09 -8.34 8.94
C THR A 37 -2.23 -8.15 7.70
N ILE A 38 -1.01 -8.67 7.75
CA ILE A 38 -0.12 -8.79 6.61
C ILE A 38 0.34 -10.25 6.56
N THR A 39 0.03 -10.93 5.46
CA THR A 39 0.53 -12.28 5.18
C THR A 39 1.50 -12.26 4.03
N TRP A 40 2.44 -13.20 4.03
CA TRP A 40 3.43 -13.36 2.96
C TRP A 40 3.44 -14.78 2.41
N VAL A 41 3.80 -14.91 1.14
CA VAL A 41 4.08 -16.19 0.47
C VAL A 41 5.40 -16.06 -0.28
N GLY A 42 6.33 -16.93 0.06
CA GLY A 42 7.62 -17.12 -0.63
C GLY A 42 7.67 -18.48 -1.30
N LYS A 43 8.20 -18.54 -2.51
CA LYS A 43 8.24 -19.76 -3.32
C LYS A 43 9.67 -20.16 -3.67
N LYS A 44 9.92 -21.45 -3.76
CA LYS A 44 11.13 -22.05 -4.32
C LYS A 44 10.73 -23.13 -5.32
N VAL A 45 11.69 -23.66 -6.07
CA VAL A 45 11.40 -24.71 -7.07
C VAL A 45 10.71 -25.93 -6.43
N THR A 46 11.07 -26.29 -5.21
CA THR A 46 10.58 -27.49 -4.53
C THR A 46 9.41 -27.25 -3.57
N GLY A 47 8.80 -26.06 -3.57
CA GLY A 47 7.67 -25.76 -2.68
C GLY A 47 7.51 -24.28 -2.34
N SER A 48 6.68 -24.01 -1.35
CA SER A 48 6.42 -22.66 -0.88
C SER A 48 6.32 -22.62 0.64
N HIS A 49 6.59 -21.46 1.21
CA HIS A 49 6.30 -21.12 2.59
C HIS A 49 5.40 -19.90 2.65
N ASN A 50 4.63 -19.79 3.70
CA ASN A 50 3.79 -18.64 3.97
C ASN A 50 3.84 -18.28 5.45
N GLY A 51 3.35 -17.12 5.77
CA GLY A 51 3.32 -16.70 7.16
C GLY A 51 2.79 -15.31 7.35
N THR A 52 3.15 -14.69 8.46
CA THR A 52 2.69 -13.37 8.86
C THR A 52 3.85 -12.45 9.18
N ILE A 53 3.57 -11.15 9.08
CA ILE A 53 4.44 -10.09 9.58
C ILE A 53 3.57 -8.99 10.19
N THR A 54 4.02 -8.39 11.27
CA THR A 54 3.22 -7.44 12.05
C THR A 54 3.37 -6.00 11.51
N LEU A 55 2.24 -5.33 11.35
CA LEU A 55 2.21 -3.88 11.19
C LEU A 55 2.54 -3.23 12.54
N LYS A 56 3.60 -2.42 12.60
CA LYS A 56 3.98 -1.68 13.80
C LYS A 56 3.11 -0.45 14.01
N SER A 57 2.87 0.31 12.93
CA SER A 57 2.01 1.50 12.93
C SER A 57 1.65 1.91 11.51
N GLY A 58 0.63 2.75 11.37
CA GLY A 58 0.28 3.30 10.08
C GLY A 58 -0.79 4.38 10.15
N THR A 59 -0.89 5.14 9.07
CA THR A 59 -1.92 6.16 8.89
C THR A 59 -2.47 6.10 7.48
N LEU A 60 -3.74 6.53 7.33
CA LEU A 60 -4.39 6.80 6.06
C LEU A 60 -4.88 8.25 6.05
N ASN A 61 -4.55 8.98 4.99
CA ASN A 61 -5.10 10.32 4.76
C ASN A 61 -6.33 10.19 3.86
N VAL A 62 -7.45 10.74 4.30
CA VAL A 62 -8.75 10.56 3.66
C VAL A 62 -9.40 11.91 3.40
N ASN A 63 -9.84 12.14 2.16
CA ASN A 63 -10.60 13.31 1.78
C ASN A 63 -12.01 12.86 1.33
N GLY A 64 -13.02 13.19 2.14
CA GLY A 64 -14.37 12.64 1.96
C GLY A 64 -14.39 11.13 2.16
N LYS A 65 -14.63 10.37 1.08
CA LYS A 65 -14.60 8.91 1.05
C LYS A 65 -13.35 8.32 0.37
N ASN A 66 -12.44 9.18 -0.10
CA ASN A 66 -11.30 8.76 -0.88
C ASN A 66 -10.02 8.77 -0.04
N VAL A 67 -9.29 7.67 -0.04
CA VAL A 67 -7.91 7.63 0.46
C VAL A 67 -7.04 8.41 -0.51
N THR A 68 -6.24 9.33 0.01
CA THR A 68 -5.38 10.23 -0.78
C THR A 68 -3.89 10.03 -0.49
N GLY A 69 -3.56 9.31 0.59
CA GLY A 69 -2.21 9.07 1.01
C GLY A 69 -2.16 8.25 2.30
N GLY A 70 -0.98 8.11 2.85
CA GLY A 70 -0.74 7.40 4.09
C GLY A 70 0.66 6.82 4.16
N GLY A 71 0.99 6.23 5.29
CA GLY A 71 2.28 5.57 5.49
C GLY A 71 2.17 4.47 6.54
N PHE A 72 3.01 3.45 6.40
CA PHE A 72 2.99 2.25 7.21
C PHE A 72 4.39 1.85 7.62
N ILE A 73 4.55 1.38 8.84
CA ILE A 73 5.78 0.82 9.37
C ILE A 73 5.52 -0.64 9.72
N ILE A 74 6.34 -1.53 9.19
CA ILE A 74 6.26 -2.97 9.36
C ILE A 74 7.41 -3.42 10.25
N ASP A 75 7.15 -4.27 11.24
CA ASP A 75 8.16 -4.83 12.13
C ASP A 75 8.80 -6.07 11.50
N MET A 76 10.03 -5.95 10.98
CA MET A 76 10.76 -7.03 10.32
C MET A 76 11.19 -8.12 11.30
N THR A 77 11.27 -7.84 12.60
CA THR A 77 11.61 -8.84 13.62
C THR A 77 10.45 -9.79 13.91
N SER A 78 9.24 -9.41 13.53
CA SER A 78 7.99 -10.16 13.74
C SER A 78 7.69 -11.22 12.68
N ILE A 79 8.57 -11.43 11.68
CA ILE A 79 8.36 -12.43 10.64
C ILE A 79 8.14 -13.82 11.28
N LYS A 80 7.02 -14.45 10.94
CA LYS A 80 6.61 -15.78 11.38
C LYS A 80 6.27 -16.65 10.19
N ASP A 81 6.72 -17.92 10.26
CA ASP A 81 6.31 -18.98 9.35
C ASP A 81 5.03 -19.64 9.86
N ALA A 82 4.10 -19.97 8.98
CA ALA A 82 2.83 -20.59 9.37
C ALA A 82 3.00 -22.00 9.94
N ASP A 83 4.03 -22.73 9.48
CA ASP A 83 4.37 -24.08 9.96
C ASP A 83 5.27 -24.04 11.21
N GLY A 84 5.63 -22.84 11.70
CA GLY A 84 6.41 -22.64 12.92
C GLY A 84 7.88 -23.01 12.79
N SER A 85 8.47 -22.98 11.58
CA SER A 85 9.87 -23.28 11.35
C SER A 85 10.80 -22.19 11.88
N ALA A 86 11.29 -22.34 13.10
CA ALA A 86 12.26 -21.43 13.70
C ALA A 86 13.53 -21.25 12.84
N LYS A 87 13.95 -22.31 12.13
CA LYS A 87 15.08 -22.24 11.20
C LYS A 87 14.80 -21.31 10.03
N LEU A 88 13.60 -21.38 9.42
CA LEU A 88 13.21 -20.49 8.34
C LEU A 88 13.07 -19.04 8.83
N GLU A 89 12.39 -18.84 9.96
CA GLU A 89 12.24 -17.51 10.56
C GLU A 89 13.60 -16.86 10.85
N GLY A 90 14.55 -17.62 11.43
CA GLY A 90 15.91 -17.16 11.67
C GLY A 90 16.63 -16.76 10.38
N HIS A 91 16.52 -17.59 9.34
CA HIS A 91 17.14 -17.30 8.04
C HIS A 91 16.51 -16.06 7.35
N LEU A 92 15.18 -15.93 7.38
CA LEU A 92 14.52 -14.75 6.82
C LEU A 92 14.98 -13.45 7.52
N LYS A 93 15.33 -13.52 8.80
CA LYS A 93 15.83 -12.36 9.58
C LYS A 93 17.33 -12.11 9.42
N ALA A 94 18.09 -13.07 8.91
CA ALA A 94 19.55 -12.97 8.75
C ALA A 94 19.96 -11.92 7.69
N ASP A 95 21.25 -11.55 7.73
CA ASP A 95 21.82 -10.47 6.89
C ASP A 95 21.75 -10.75 5.39
N ASP A 96 21.87 -12.01 4.99
CA ASP A 96 21.78 -12.48 3.60
C ASP A 96 20.34 -12.49 3.06
N PHE A 97 19.35 -12.22 3.96
CA PHE A 97 17.95 -12.06 3.62
C PHE A 97 17.46 -10.66 4.00
N PHE A 98 16.54 -10.51 4.96
CA PHE A 98 16.01 -9.19 5.32
C PHE A 98 16.89 -8.36 6.26
N GLY A 99 17.87 -8.98 6.95
CA GLY A 99 18.77 -8.30 7.87
C GLY A 99 18.04 -7.58 9.01
N ALA A 100 17.07 -8.25 9.65
CA ALA A 100 16.13 -7.64 10.57
C ALA A 100 16.79 -7.03 11.83
N GLU A 101 17.99 -7.45 12.19
CA GLU A 101 18.76 -6.85 13.28
C GLU A 101 19.24 -5.42 12.90
N LYS A 102 19.74 -5.24 11.67
CA LYS A 102 20.24 -3.97 11.16
C LYS A 102 19.10 -3.08 10.64
N PHE A 103 18.07 -3.71 10.09
CA PHE A 103 16.91 -3.06 9.48
C PHE A 103 15.62 -3.58 10.14
N PRO A 104 15.35 -3.19 11.40
CA PRO A 104 14.23 -3.73 12.18
C PRO A 104 12.86 -3.33 11.64
N THR A 105 12.81 -2.38 10.70
CA THR A 105 11.57 -1.93 10.08
C THR A 105 11.67 -1.81 8.57
N SER A 106 10.56 -2.13 7.87
CA SER A 106 10.31 -1.73 6.50
C SER A 106 9.22 -0.66 6.48
N ASN A 107 9.18 0.18 5.44
CA ASN A 107 8.23 1.27 5.32
C ASN A 107 7.55 1.26 3.96
N PHE A 108 6.27 1.59 3.93
CA PHE A 108 5.56 1.90 2.68
C PHE A 108 4.88 3.26 2.80
N VAL A 109 5.16 4.17 1.85
CA VAL A 109 4.57 5.51 1.80
C VAL A 109 3.78 5.64 0.51
N ILE A 110 2.47 5.88 0.62
CA ILE A 110 1.59 6.12 -0.53
C ILE A 110 1.95 7.47 -1.15
N THR A 111 2.24 7.45 -2.45
CA THR A 111 2.53 8.67 -3.23
C THR A 111 1.38 9.03 -4.16
N LYS A 112 0.54 8.06 -4.53
CA LYS A 112 -0.62 8.28 -5.40
C LYS A 112 -1.67 7.20 -5.17
N VAL A 113 -2.93 7.62 -5.19
CA VAL A 113 -4.09 6.72 -5.28
C VAL A 113 -4.88 7.13 -6.53
N ALA A 114 -5.08 6.21 -7.44
CA ALA A 114 -5.84 6.42 -8.67
C ALA A 114 -7.09 5.55 -8.67
N GLY A 115 -8.17 6.04 -9.27
CA GLY A 115 -9.50 5.41 -9.27
C GLY A 115 -10.47 6.11 -8.35
N SER A 116 -11.71 5.63 -8.31
CA SER A 116 -12.79 6.17 -7.50
C SER A 116 -13.66 5.03 -6.96
N GLY A 117 -14.34 5.30 -5.82
CA GLY A 117 -15.16 4.28 -5.16
C GLY A 117 -14.32 3.24 -4.42
N ALA A 118 -14.78 1.99 -4.44
CA ALA A 118 -14.16 0.91 -3.68
C ALA A 118 -12.85 0.40 -4.29
N ASN A 119 -12.72 0.39 -5.61
CA ASN A 119 -11.56 -0.18 -6.30
C ASN A 119 -10.59 0.92 -6.69
N VAL A 120 -9.34 0.82 -6.21
CA VAL A 120 -8.30 1.81 -6.45
C VAL A 120 -6.99 1.13 -6.85
N THR A 121 -6.13 1.90 -7.51
CA THR A 121 -4.73 1.54 -7.74
C THR A 121 -3.88 2.41 -6.82
N VAL A 122 -3.11 1.78 -5.96
CA VAL A 122 -2.19 2.43 -5.03
C VAL A 122 -0.79 2.38 -5.61
N THR A 123 -0.13 3.53 -5.65
CA THR A 123 1.30 3.67 -5.96
C THR A 123 1.98 4.26 -4.74
N GLY A 124 3.13 3.72 -4.38
CA GLY A 124 3.90 4.20 -3.23
C GLY A 124 5.36 3.77 -3.31
N ASN A 125 6.11 4.21 -2.32
CA ASN A 125 7.51 3.86 -2.14
C ASN A 125 7.64 2.82 -1.03
N LEU A 126 8.15 1.62 -1.37
CA LEU A 126 8.47 0.56 -0.43
C LEU A 126 9.98 0.62 -0.11
N THR A 127 10.29 0.65 1.17
CA THR A 127 11.69 0.60 1.67
C THR A 127 11.92 -0.70 2.42
N ILE A 128 12.87 -1.51 1.94
CA ILE A 128 13.36 -2.75 2.57
C ILE A 128 14.88 -2.67 2.63
N LYS A 129 15.50 -3.05 3.74
CA LYS A 129 16.98 -2.97 3.93
C LYS A 129 17.57 -1.60 3.60
N GLY A 130 16.85 -0.51 3.86
CA GLY A 130 17.28 0.85 3.54
C GLY A 130 17.17 1.23 2.05
N ILE A 131 16.77 0.31 1.16
CA ILE A 131 16.62 0.55 -0.27
C ILE A 131 15.16 0.86 -0.56
N THR A 132 14.89 1.97 -1.23
CA THR A 132 13.53 2.42 -1.58
C THR A 132 13.27 2.21 -3.07
N LYS A 133 12.14 1.57 -3.40
CA LYS A 133 11.68 1.35 -4.77
C LYS A 133 10.19 1.66 -4.90
N PRO A 134 9.73 2.15 -6.06
CA PRO A 134 8.32 2.32 -6.34
C PRO A 134 7.62 0.97 -6.46
N LEU A 135 6.39 0.91 -5.94
CA LEU A 135 5.52 -0.26 -5.99
C LEU A 135 4.10 0.21 -6.32
N THR A 136 3.41 -0.53 -7.20
CA THR A 136 2.03 -0.24 -7.60
C THR A 136 1.22 -1.53 -7.55
N PHE A 137 0.03 -1.47 -6.94
CA PHE A 137 -0.85 -2.61 -6.79
C PHE A 137 -2.33 -2.19 -6.71
N PRO A 138 -3.27 -3.07 -7.06
CA PRO A 138 -4.70 -2.85 -6.85
C PRO A 138 -5.09 -3.03 -5.39
N ALA A 139 -6.04 -2.24 -4.92
CA ALA A 139 -6.60 -2.35 -3.59
C ALA A 139 -8.10 -2.03 -3.59
N THR A 140 -8.80 -2.49 -2.56
CA THR A 140 -10.17 -2.10 -2.27
C THR A 140 -10.23 -1.28 -0.99
N VAL A 141 -11.08 -0.26 -0.95
CA VAL A 141 -11.29 0.59 0.21
C VAL A 141 -12.78 0.65 0.52
N ALA A 142 -13.13 0.37 1.76
CA ALA A 142 -14.51 0.48 2.26
C ALA A 142 -14.54 1.41 3.48
N VAL A 143 -15.49 2.35 3.47
CA VAL A 143 -15.87 3.13 4.65
C VAL A 143 -17.02 2.40 5.32
N ASN A 144 -16.78 1.90 6.53
CA ASN A 144 -17.75 1.11 7.28
C ASN A 144 -18.80 1.99 7.98
N ALA A 145 -19.92 1.40 8.36
CA ALA A 145 -21.03 2.10 9.03
C ALA A 145 -20.61 2.71 10.39
N ASP A 146 -19.63 2.12 11.06
CA ASP A 146 -19.03 2.61 12.32
C ASP A 146 -18.00 3.73 12.11
N GLY A 147 -17.80 4.20 10.88
CA GLY A 147 -16.84 5.24 10.52
C GLY A 147 -15.40 4.77 10.40
N THR A 148 -15.11 3.47 10.59
CA THR A 148 -13.80 2.90 10.30
C THR A 148 -13.59 2.72 8.80
N ILE A 149 -12.32 2.60 8.39
CA ILE A 149 -11.94 2.30 7.01
C ILE A 149 -11.27 0.93 6.98
N THR A 150 -11.73 0.09 6.06
CA THR A 150 -11.04 -1.15 5.72
C THR A 150 -10.41 -1.00 4.35
N ALA A 151 -9.09 -1.21 4.26
CA ALA A 151 -8.35 -1.24 2.99
C ALA A 151 -7.74 -2.64 2.82
N THR A 152 -7.93 -3.24 1.64
CA THR A 152 -7.45 -4.59 1.35
C THR A 152 -6.71 -4.63 0.03
N ALA A 153 -5.51 -5.21 0.03
CA ALA A 153 -4.79 -5.60 -1.17
C ALA A 153 -4.61 -7.12 -1.13
N ALA A 154 -5.32 -7.82 -1.99
CA ALA A 154 -5.33 -9.29 -1.99
C ALA A 154 -4.01 -9.89 -2.48
N LYS A 155 -3.28 -9.16 -3.34
CA LYS A 155 -2.00 -9.59 -3.88
C LYS A 155 -1.13 -8.38 -4.20
N ILE A 156 0.04 -8.34 -3.57
CA ILE A 156 1.11 -7.39 -3.86
C ILE A 156 2.35 -8.23 -4.17
N VAL A 157 2.92 -8.06 -5.36
CA VAL A 157 4.12 -8.79 -5.79
C VAL A 157 5.34 -7.91 -5.58
N VAL A 158 6.34 -8.42 -4.89
CA VAL A 158 7.58 -7.72 -4.57
C VAL A 158 8.77 -8.54 -5.04
N ASP A 159 9.60 -7.95 -5.90
CA ASP A 159 10.88 -8.51 -6.30
C ASP A 159 11.94 -8.15 -5.26
N ARG A 160 12.37 -9.16 -4.50
CA ARG A 160 13.34 -9.02 -3.40
C ARG A 160 14.73 -8.62 -3.87
N THR A 161 15.07 -8.95 -5.10
CA THR A 161 16.41 -8.65 -5.64
C THR A 161 16.64 -7.16 -5.83
N LYS A 162 15.56 -6.39 -6.03
CA LYS A 162 15.60 -4.91 -6.07
C LYS A 162 15.99 -4.27 -4.74
N TYR A 163 15.97 -5.05 -3.65
CA TYR A 163 16.34 -4.64 -2.29
C TYR A 163 17.61 -5.35 -1.81
N ASP A 164 18.45 -5.80 -2.76
CA ASP A 164 19.72 -6.47 -2.51
C ASP A 164 19.60 -7.79 -1.71
N ILE A 165 18.45 -8.48 -1.84
CA ILE A 165 18.22 -9.82 -1.28
C ILE A 165 18.40 -10.83 -2.41
N LYS A 166 19.62 -11.32 -2.56
CA LYS A 166 20.03 -12.19 -3.69
C LYS A 166 20.15 -13.66 -3.35
N TYR A 167 20.09 -14.02 -2.06
CA TYR A 167 20.24 -15.41 -1.62
C TYR A 167 19.33 -16.37 -2.39
N GLY A 168 19.92 -17.41 -2.97
CA GLY A 168 19.18 -18.41 -3.72
C GLY A 168 18.47 -17.95 -5.00
N SER A 169 18.82 -16.78 -5.55
CA SER A 169 18.22 -16.26 -6.77
C SER A 169 18.88 -16.83 -8.01
N LYS A 170 18.08 -17.36 -8.95
CA LYS A 170 18.58 -17.79 -10.28
C LYS A 170 19.11 -16.63 -11.11
N SER A 171 18.64 -15.41 -10.86
CA SER A 171 19.10 -14.22 -11.58
C SER A 171 20.55 -13.84 -11.25
N PHE A 172 21.10 -14.38 -10.15
CA PHE A 172 22.45 -14.11 -9.66
C PHE A 172 23.34 -15.34 -9.56
N PHE A 173 22.78 -16.56 -9.57
CA PHE A 173 23.50 -17.82 -9.39
C PHE A 173 23.05 -18.86 -10.41
N GLU A 174 23.82 -19.09 -11.48
CA GLU A 174 23.44 -19.93 -12.62
C GLU A 174 23.29 -21.43 -12.27
N SER A 175 24.03 -21.95 -11.31
CA SER A 175 24.09 -23.40 -11.02
C SER A 175 23.33 -23.80 -9.76
N ILE A 176 22.29 -23.06 -9.36
CA ILE A 176 21.62 -23.28 -8.08
C ILE A 176 20.59 -24.43 -8.10
N GLY A 177 20.15 -24.84 -9.29
CA GLY A 177 19.23 -26.00 -9.49
C GLY A 177 17.94 -25.88 -8.67
N ASP A 178 17.55 -26.98 -8.02
CA ASP A 178 16.30 -27.08 -7.24
C ASP A 178 16.33 -26.29 -5.91
N LYS A 179 17.50 -25.77 -5.53
CA LYS A 179 17.62 -24.90 -4.35
C LYS A 179 17.19 -23.46 -4.62
N ALA A 180 16.85 -23.15 -5.86
CA ALA A 180 16.47 -21.80 -6.24
C ALA A 180 15.20 -21.30 -5.53
N ILE A 181 15.27 -20.08 -5.03
CA ILE A 181 14.18 -19.32 -4.45
C ILE A 181 13.75 -18.29 -5.50
N TYR A 182 12.45 -18.19 -5.78
CA TYR A 182 11.95 -17.19 -6.70
C TYR A 182 12.28 -15.78 -6.21
N ASP A 183 12.54 -14.89 -7.14
CA ASP A 183 12.90 -13.51 -6.85
C ASP A 183 11.71 -12.70 -6.33
N GLU A 184 10.51 -13.12 -6.71
CA GLU A 184 9.27 -12.51 -6.26
C GLU A 184 8.69 -13.24 -5.05
N PHE A 185 8.18 -12.46 -4.08
CA PHE A 185 7.29 -12.91 -3.04
C PHE A 185 5.98 -12.13 -3.08
N GLU A 186 4.93 -12.70 -2.54
CA GLU A 186 3.60 -12.13 -2.55
C GLU A 186 3.20 -11.68 -1.13
N LEU A 187 2.51 -10.55 -1.03
CA LEU A 187 1.88 -10.09 0.21
C LEU A 187 0.39 -9.99 0.00
N ALA A 188 -0.39 -10.31 1.03
CA ALA A 188 -1.77 -9.91 1.15
C ALA A 188 -1.95 -9.06 2.41
N VAL A 189 -2.63 -7.92 2.27
CA VAL A 189 -2.73 -6.91 3.31
C VAL A 189 -4.19 -6.56 3.55
N LYS A 190 -4.61 -6.56 4.81
CA LYS A 190 -5.88 -6.00 5.27
C LYS A 190 -5.57 -5.00 6.39
N LEU A 191 -5.98 -3.75 6.19
CA LEU A 191 -5.83 -2.67 7.16
C LEU A 191 -7.20 -2.24 7.67
N VAL A 192 -7.29 -1.97 8.96
CA VAL A 192 -8.44 -1.34 9.60
C VAL A 192 -7.97 -0.05 10.25
N ALA A 193 -8.56 1.08 9.87
CA ALA A 193 -8.18 2.39 10.39
C ALA A 193 -9.38 3.10 11.01
N LYS A 194 -9.12 3.86 12.06
CA LYS A 194 -10.11 4.70 12.76
C LYS A 194 -9.62 6.14 12.86
N LYS A 195 -10.57 7.05 12.95
CA LYS A 195 -10.33 8.49 13.13
C LYS A 195 -9.79 8.81 14.53
#